data_ebd510395745576b5b770d759a2936a3
#
_entry.id   ebd510395745576b5b770d759a2936a3
#
_cell.length_a   1.000
_cell.length_b   1.000
_cell.length_c   1.000
_cell.angle_alpha   90.00
_cell.angle_beta   90.00
_cell.angle_gamma   90.00
#
_symmetry.space_group_name_H-M   'P 1'
#
loop_
_entity.id
_entity.type
_entity.pdbx_description
1 polymer ?
#
loop_
_entity_poly.entity_id
_entity_poly.type
_entity_poly.pdbx_seq_one_letter_code
_entity_poly.pdbx_strand_id
1 'polypeptide(L)'
;MAGTLVAIPAAASTDVCIASHDVVEVQQGHATCEASGEASRAQAEGVGSSASATGGDDNNAVARGENSTAFAFDGSNNLAIATGASTSATAGNGDHNTATANGTSSNADASDGNHNTATAGSPSSSAGASDGDNNTATATTDGCLAHAAGGGANQSC
;
A
#
# COMPACT_ATOMS: atom_id res chain seq x y z
N MET A 1 25.14 -1.73 49.33
CA MET A 1 23.82 -2.09 48.75
C MET A 1 23.99 -2.20 47.26
N ALA A 2 23.98 -3.42 46.72
CA ALA A 2 24.06 -3.63 45.29
C ALA A 2 22.66 -3.50 44.71
N GLY A 3 22.42 -2.47 43.85
CA GLY A 3 21.18 -2.27 43.17
C GLY A 3 21.03 -3.33 42.07
N THR A 4 19.99 -4.14 42.15
CA THR A 4 19.60 -5.11 41.10
C THR A 4 19.09 -4.33 39.91
N LEU A 5 19.82 -4.33 38.78
CA LEU A 5 19.30 -3.85 37.50
C LEU A 5 18.20 -4.83 37.07
N VAL A 6 16.97 -4.40 37.12
CA VAL A 6 15.86 -5.09 36.48
C VAL A 6 16.01 -4.82 35.00
N ALA A 7 16.38 -5.84 34.22
CA ALA A 7 16.32 -5.77 32.77
C ALA A 7 14.85 -5.64 32.36
N ILE A 8 14.45 -4.47 31.91
CA ILE A 8 13.17 -4.27 31.25
C ILE A 8 13.27 -5.06 29.92
N PRO A 9 12.40 -6.06 29.66
CA PRO A 9 12.40 -6.69 28.36
C PRO A 9 12.18 -5.58 27.33
N ALA A 10 13.07 -5.51 26.32
CA ALA A 10 12.84 -4.66 25.17
C ALA A 10 11.46 -5.03 24.62
N ALA A 11 10.51 -4.11 24.73
CA ALA A 11 9.24 -4.24 24.04
C ALA A 11 9.61 -4.52 22.58
N ALA A 12 8.99 -5.54 21.96
CA ALA A 12 9.15 -5.79 20.54
C ALA A 12 8.92 -4.45 19.85
N SER A 13 9.97 -3.87 19.27
CA SER A 13 9.86 -2.58 18.59
C SER A 13 8.95 -2.82 17.37
N THR A 14 7.72 -2.32 17.43
CA THR A 14 6.88 -2.26 16.25
C THR A 14 7.57 -1.29 15.30
N ASP A 15 8.01 -1.79 14.16
CA ASP A 15 8.55 -0.94 13.11
C ASP A 15 7.39 -0.10 12.56
N VAL A 16 7.45 1.21 12.72
CA VAL A 16 6.39 2.15 12.31
C VAL A 16 7.02 3.38 11.68
N CYS A 17 6.47 3.80 10.55
CA CYS A 17 6.76 5.08 9.93
C CYS A 17 5.46 5.77 9.51
N ILE A 18 5.34 7.05 9.80
CA ILE A 18 4.23 7.91 9.38
C ILE A 18 4.81 9.18 8.78
N ALA A 19 4.39 9.53 7.58
CA ALA A 19 4.75 10.76 6.91
C ALA A 19 3.50 11.47 6.37
N SER A 20 3.52 12.80 6.40
CA SER A 20 2.52 13.65 5.78
C SER A 20 3.12 15.00 5.38
N HIS A 21 2.63 15.62 4.29
CA HIS A 21 3.04 16.98 3.87
C HIS A 21 4.56 17.19 3.84
N ASP A 22 5.31 16.33 3.18
CA ASP A 22 6.78 16.38 3.08
C ASP A 22 7.54 16.19 4.43
N VAL A 23 6.85 15.75 5.47
CA VAL A 23 7.46 15.54 6.80
C VAL A 23 7.28 14.11 7.27
N VAL A 24 8.37 13.48 7.69
CA VAL A 24 8.32 12.23 8.47
C VAL A 24 8.02 12.59 9.91
N GLU A 25 6.83 12.28 10.38
CA GLU A 25 6.35 12.60 11.73
C GLU A 25 6.80 11.57 12.77
N VAL A 26 6.83 10.31 12.39
CA VAL A 26 7.24 9.19 13.24
C VAL A 26 8.09 8.23 12.43
N GLN A 27 9.24 7.84 12.94
CA GLN A 27 10.02 6.72 12.40
C GLN A 27 10.59 5.89 13.53
N GLN A 28 10.29 4.61 13.55
CA GLN A 28 10.76 3.64 14.51
C GLN A 28 11.05 2.31 13.82
N GLY A 29 12.19 1.73 14.09
CA GLY A 29 12.61 0.47 13.47
C GLY A 29 13.04 0.61 12.00
N HIS A 30 12.69 -0.37 11.16
CA HIS A 30 13.10 -0.48 9.76
C HIS A 30 11.98 -0.17 8.75
N ALA A 31 10.82 0.29 9.23
CA ALA A 31 9.75 0.76 8.35
C ALA A 31 10.16 2.10 7.69
N THR A 32 9.81 2.28 6.43
CA THR A 32 10.10 3.51 5.68
C THR A 32 8.83 4.14 5.13
N CYS A 33 8.76 5.46 5.13
CA CYS A 33 7.65 6.18 4.51
C CYS A 33 8.05 7.52 3.93
N GLU A 34 7.36 7.93 2.89
CA GLU A 34 7.50 9.22 2.25
C GLU A 34 6.12 9.74 1.84
N ALA A 35 5.84 11.01 2.11
CA ALA A 35 4.63 11.66 1.65
C ALA A 35 4.98 13.06 1.13
N SER A 36 4.59 13.38 -0.10
CA SER A 36 4.72 14.70 -0.69
C SER A 36 3.41 15.12 -1.36
N GLY A 37 3.17 16.43 -1.44
CA GLY A 37 1.92 16.98 -1.92
C GLY A 37 0.95 17.35 -0.80
N GLU A 38 -0.04 18.18 -1.11
CA GLU A 38 -1.01 18.64 -0.14
C GLU A 38 -1.90 17.49 0.34
N ALA A 39 -2.07 17.36 1.64
CA ALA A 39 -2.85 16.31 2.31
C ALA A 39 -2.43 14.86 2.02
N SER A 40 -1.30 14.62 1.33
CA SER A 40 -0.79 13.28 1.08
C SER A 40 -0.26 12.62 2.37
N ARG A 41 -0.48 11.31 2.51
CA ARG A 41 -0.13 10.56 3.70
C ARG A 41 0.44 9.17 3.40
N ALA A 42 1.53 8.82 4.08
CA ALA A 42 2.13 7.49 4.02
C ALA A 42 2.25 6.87 5.41
N GLN A 43 1.85 5.62 5.57
CA GLN A 43 1.98 4.87 6.81
C GLN A 43 2.53 3.47 6.53
N ALA A 44 3.67 3.14 7.13
CA ALA A 44 4.27 1.81 7.07
C ALA A 44 4.36 1.22 8.48
N GLU A 45 3.93 -0.05 8.63
CA GLU A 45 3.94 -0.78 9.89
C GLU A 45 4.38 -2.23 9.68
N GLY A 46 5.48 -2.62 10.31
CA GLY A 46 6.08 -3.95 10.19
C GLY A 46 7.50 -3.91 9.66
N VAL A 47 8.25 -4.99 9.92
CA VAL A 47 9.66 -5.10 9.52
C VAL A 47 9.80 -5.04 8.00
N GLY A 48 10.61 -4.11 7.51
CA GLY A 48 10.84 -3.93 6.08
C GLY A 48 9.63 -3.42 5.28
N SER A 49 8.58 -2.92 5.96
CA SER A 49 7.45 -2.31 5.27
C SER A 49 7.80 -0.94 4.70
N SER A 50 7.19 -0.59 3.57
CA SER A 50 7.42 0.69 2.88
C SER A 50 6.12 1.30 2.37
N ALA A 51 5.91 2.59 2.61
CA ALA A 51 4.78 3.33 2.08
C ALA A 51 5.24 4.64 1.44
N SER A 52 4.77 4.94 0.24
CA SER A 52 5.05 6.20 -0.45
C SER A 52 3.77 6.81 -1.05
N ALA A 53 3.50 8.07 -0.71
CA ALA A 53 2.39 8.85 -1.23
C ALA A 53 2.94 10.15 -1.82
N THR A 54 3.12 10.21 -3.13
CA THR A 54 3.89 11.27 -3.80
C THR A 54 3.29 11.71 -5.13
N GLY A 55 3.75 12.84 -5.66
CA GLY A 55 3.46 13.27 -7.03
C GLY A 55 2.03 13.78 -7.26
N GLY A 56 1.41 14.38 -6.28
CA GLY A 56 0.07 14.98 -6.37
C GLY A 56 -0.55 15.15 -5.00
N ASP A 57 -1.82 15.47 -4.94
CA ASP A 57 -2.50 15.82 -3.70
C ASP A 57 -3.42 14.69 -3.20
N ASP A 58 -3.65 14.66 -1.90
CA ASP A 58 -4.55 13.67 -1.25
C ASP A 58 -4.21 12.20 -1.53
N ASN A 59 -2.97 11.90 -1.90
CA ASN A 59 -2.54 10.52 -2.09
C ASN A 59 -2.35 9.82 -0.73
N ASN A 60 -2.79 8.56 -0.61
CA ASN A 60 -2.70 7.81 0.62
C ASN A 60 -2.11 6.41 0.40
N ALA A 61 -1.00 6.11 1.06
CA ALA A 61 -0.33 4.82 1.00
C ALA A 61 -0.24 4.19 2.38
N VAL A 62 -0.72 2.96 2.52
CA VAL A 62 -0.71 2.20 3.79
C VAL A 62 -0.11 0.82 3.57
N ALA A 63 1.04 0.55 4.18
CA ALA A 63 1.70 -0.74 4.15
C ALA A 63 1.71 -1.34 5.57
N ARG A 64 1.07 -2.49 5.78
CA ARG A 64 1.02 -3.20 7.05
C ARG A 64 1.38 -4.66 6.87
N GLY A 65 2.42 -5.07 7.54
CA GLY A 65 2.91 -6.44 7.48
C GLY A 65 4.39 -6.49 7.16
N GLU A 66 4.99 -7.65 7.33
CA GLU A 66 6.40 -7.84 7.05
C GLU A 66 6.68 -7.76 5.54
N ASN A 67 7.64 -6.93 5.14
CA ASN A 67 8.02 -6.69 3.74
C ASN A 67 6.84 -6.29 2.83
N SER A 68 5.85 -5.59 3.37
CA SER A 68 4.73 -5.04 2.60
C SER A 68 5.10 -3.69 1.97
N THR A 69 4.54 -3.40 0.79
CA THR A 69 4.83 -2.17 0.05
C THR A 69 3.56 -1.54 -0.48
N ALA A 70 3.39 -0.23 -0.27
CA ALA A 70 2.27 0.53 -0.81
C ALA A 70 2.77 1.81 -1.50
N PHE A 71 2.37 2.03 -2.76
CA PHE A 71 2.66 3.22 -3.54
C PHE A 71 1.37 3.90 -4.03
N ALA A 72 1.18 5.17 -3.67
CA ALA A 72 0.15 6.03 -4.23
C ALA A 72 0.85 7.25 -4.86
N PHE A 73 0.77 7.43 -6.18
CA PHE A 73 1.62 8.42 -6.85
C PHE A 73 1.01 8.97 -8.14
N ASP A 74 1.59 10.10 -8.62
CA ASP A 74 1.32 10.73 -9.92
C ASP A 74 -0.17 10.89 -10.24
N GLY A 75 -0.78 11.83 -9.56
CA GLY A 75 -2.19 12.19 -9.64
C GLY A 75 -2.75 12.48 -8.27
N SER A 76 -4.04 12.65 -8.17
CA SER A 76 -4.68 13.03 -6.91
C SER A 76 -5.67 11.99 -6.42
N ASN A 77 -5.82 11.89 -5.10
CA ASN A 77 -6.76 10.98 -4.46
C ASN A 77 -6.51 9.49 -4.75
N ASN A 78 -5.26 9.10 -4.99
CA ASN A 78 -4.92 7.69 -5.15
C ASN A 78 -4.78 7.00 -3.79
N LEU A 79 -5.28 5.76 -3.70
CA LEU A 79 -5.25 4.96 -2.48
C LEU A 79 -4.58 3.62 -2.71
N ALA A 80 -3.46 3.37 -2.04
CA ALA A 80 -2.76 2.09 -2.05
C ALA A 80 -2.74 1.47 -0.65
N ILE A 81 -3.27 0.26 -0.50
CA ILE A 81 -3.31 -0.47 0.77
C ILE A 81 -2.71 -1.86 0.58
N ALA A 82 -1.61 -2.14 1.26
CA ALA A 82 -0.98 -3.45 1.31
C ALA A 82 -1.01 -3.98 2.76
N THR A 83 -1.78 -5.05 3.01
CA THR A 83 -1.90 -5.66 4.35
C THR A 83 -1.65 -7.16 4.26
N GLY A 84 -0.58 -7.61 4.87
CA GLY A 84 -0.15 -8.99 4.81
C GLY A 84 1.36 -9.08 4.59
N ALA A 85 1.94 -10.25 4.73
CA ALA A 85 3.36 -10.42 4.51
C ALA A 85 3.68 -10.45 3.00
N SER A 86 4.71 -9.72 2.59
CA SER A 86 5.19 -9.67 1.20
C SER A 86 4.10 -9.24 0.19
N THR A 87 3.24 -8.32 0.58
CA THR A 87 2.19 -7.76 -0.28
C THR A 87 2.65 -6.49 -0.99
N SER A 88 2.07 -6.23 -2.16
CA SER A 88 2.30 -4.99 -2.89
C SER A 88 0.99 -4.37 -3.36
N ALA A 89 0.81 -3.07 -3.14
CA ALA A 89 -0.29 -2.30 -3.69
C ALA A 89 0.22 -1.04 -4.38
N THR A 90 -0.19 -0.81 -5.61
CA THR A 90 0.20 0.34 -6.43
C THR A 90 -1.03 1.05 -6.97
N ALA A 91 -1.18 2.35 -6.68
CA ALA A 91 -2.24 3.18 -7.22
C ALA A 91 -1.63 4.49 -7.76
N GLY A 92 -1.79 4.77 -9.05
CA GLY A 92 -1.14 5.96 -9.61
C GLY A 92 -1.36 6.17 -11.11
N ASN A 93 -0.59 7.10 -11.67
CA ASN A 93 -0.70 7.52 -13.08
C ASN A 93 -2.13 7.91 -13.47
N GLY A 94 -2.75 8.77 -12.67
CA GLY A 94 -4.12 9.26 -12.82
C GLY A 94 -4.78 9.52 -11.48
N ASP A 95 -6.05 9.87 -11.50
CA ASP A 95 -6.76 10.28 -10.31
C ASP A 95 -7.74 9.21 -9.80
N HIS A 96 -7.95 9.16 -8.48
CA HIS A 96 -8.94 8.30 -7.84
C HIS A 96 -8.71 6.79 -8.08
N ASN A 97 -7.47 6.36 -8.28
CA ASN A 97 -7.17 4.94 -8.40
C ASN A 97 -7.10 4.28 -7.01
N THR A 98 -7.60 3.06 -6.90
CA THR A 98 -7.60 2.31 -5.63
C THR A 98 -7.00 0.92 -5.83
N ALA A 99 -5.92 0.62 -5.11
CA ALA A 99 -5.28 -0.69 -5.09
C ALA A 99 -5.30 -1.26 -3.67
N THR A 100 -5.79 -2.48 -3.51
CA THR A 100 -5.86 -3.16 -2.22
C THR A 100 -5.33 -4.59 -2.32
N ALA A 101 -4.22 -4.87 -1.63
CA ALA A 101 -3.61 -6.19 -1.53
C ALA A 101 -3.65 -6.68 -0.08
N ASN A 102 -4.47 -7.71 0.22
CA ASN A 102 -4.69 -8.20 1.59
C ASN A 102 -4.18 -9.61 1.86
N GLY A 103 -3.93 -10.40 0.83
CA GLY A 103 -3.42 -11.77 0.98
C GLY A 103 -1.90 -11.80 1.11
N THR A 104 -1.35 -12.82 1.75
CA THR A 104 0.11 -13.04 1.77
C THR A 104 0.64 -13.22 0.34
N SER A 105 1.71 -12.52 -0.02
CA SER A 105 2.29 -12.52 -1.36
C SER A 105 1.30 -12.09 -2.47
N SER A 106 0.32 -11.28 -2.14
CA SER A 106 -0.63 -10.75 -3.10
C SER A 106 -0.16 -9.42 -3.71
N ASN A 107 -0.66 -9.13 -4.92
CA ASN A 107 -0.33 -7.91 -5.64
C ASN A 107 -1.60 -7.23 -6.19
N ALA A 108 -1.74 -5.93 -5.98
CA ALA A 108 -2.80 -5.13 -6.57
C ALA A 108 -2.22 -3.90 -7.28
N ASP A 109 -2.62 -3.67 -8.53
CA ASP A 109 -2.20 -2.53 -9.34
C ASP A 109 -3.42 -1.84 -9.96
N ALA A 110 -3.62 -0.57 -9.61
CA ALA A 110 -4.65 0.29 -10.20
C ALA A 110 -3.97 1.53 -10.77
N SER A 111 -3.74 1.55 -12.07
CA SER A 111 -2.90 2.57 -12.71
C SER A 111 -3.33 2.93 -14.13
N ASP A 112 -2.61 3.89 -14.73
CA ASP A 112 -2.74 4.28 -16.13
C ASP A 112 -4.18 4.63 -16.56
N GLY A 113 -4.78 5.57 -15.83
CA GLY A 113 -6.13 6.08 -16.03
C GLY A 113 -6.77 6.50 -14.72
N ASN A 114 -8.04 6.86 -14.77
CA ASN A 114 -8.76 7.36 -13.59
C ASN A 114 -9.82 6.37 -13.09
N HIS A 115 -10.08 6.39 -11.78
CA HIS A 115 -11.11 5.56 -11.16
C HIS A 115 -10.91 4.04 -11.36
N ASN A 116 -9.67 3.59 -11.51
CA ASN A 116 -9.37 2.17 -11.59
C ASN A 116 -9.37 1.54 -10.18
N THR A 117 -9.87 0.32 -10.07
CA THR A 117 -9.92 -0.42 -8.81
C THR A 117 -9.33 -1.82 -8.97
N ALA A 118 -8.30 -2.13 -8.18
CA ALA A 118 -7.68 -3.45 -8.14
C ALA A 118 -7.72 -4.02 -6.72
N THR A 119 -8.24 -5.23 -6.56
CA THR A 119 -8.33 -5.91 -5.27
C THR A 119 -7.77 -7.33 -5.35
N ALA A 120 -6.67 -7.59 -4.64
CA ALA A 120 -6.09 -8.92 -4.46
C ALA A 120 -6.30 -9.37 -3.01
N GLY A 121 -7.33 -10.18 -2.77
CA GLY A 121 -7.83 -10.52 -1.43
C GLY A 121 -7.32 -11.82 -0.85
N SER A 122 -6.76 -12.72 -1.67
CA SER A 122 -6.31 -14.05 -1.26
C SER A 122 -4.81 -14.25 -1.41
N PRO A 123 -4.21 -15.26 -0.76
CA PRO A 123 -2.79 -15.54 -0.90
C PRO A 123 -2.38 -15.77 -2.36
N SER A 124 -1.22 -15.25 -2.73
CA SER A 124 -0.65 -15.38 -4.08
C SER A 124 -1.56 -14.89 -5.21
N SER A 125 -2.59 -14.11 -4.90
CA SER A 125 -3.48 -13.52 -5.90
C SER A 125 -2.90 -12.23 -6.50
N SER A 126 -3.29 -11.92 -7.75
CA SER A 126 -2.91 -10.67 -8.41
C SER A 126 -4.09 -10.04 -9.12
N ALA A 127 -4.29 -8.74 -8.91
CA ALA A 127 -5.31 -7.96 -9.57
C ALA A 127 -4.67 -6.74 -10.25
N GLY A 128 -4.96 -6.53 -11.56
CA GLY A 128 -4.51 -5.38 -12.34
C GLY A 128 -5.70 -4.67 -12.99
N ALA A 129 -5.87 -3.38 -12.72
CA ALA A 129 -6.87 -2.54 -13.37
C ALA A 129 -6.14 -1.33 -13.98
N SER A 130 -5.97 -1.32 -15.31
CA SER A 130 -5.09 -0.36 -15.99
C SER A 130 -5.55 -0.03 -17.42
N ASP A 131 -4.77 0.80 -18.11
CA ASP A 131 -4.96 1.16 -19.52
C ASP A 131 -6.35 1.73 -19.82
N GLY A 132 -6.77 2.74 -19.10
CA GLY A 132 -8.05 3.43 -19.28
C GLY A 132 -8.80 3.67 -17.99
N ASP A 133 -9.97 4.24 -18.08
CA ASP A 133 -10.74 4.68 -16.92
C ASP A 133 -11.79 3.64 -16.49
N ASN A 134 -12.10 3.64 -15.19
CA ASN A 134 -13.18 2.85 -14.61
C ASN A 134 -13.01 1.33 -14.77
N ASN A 135 -11.78 0.83 -14.80
CA ASN A 135 -11.52 -0.61 -14.81
C ASN A 135 -11.62 -1.18 -13.38
N THR A 136 -12.12 -2.41 -13.26
CA THR A 136 -12.20 -3.12 -11.99
C THR A 136 -11.65 -4.53 -12.13
N ALA A 137 -10.63 -4.87 -11.33
CA ALA A 137 -10.06 -6.20 -11.24
C ALA A 137 -10.14 -6.74 -9.81
N THR A 138 -10.68 -7.94 -9.64
CA THR A 138 -10.84 -8.54 -8.31
C THR A 138 -10.38 -10.00 -8.31
N ALA A 139 -9.34 -10.29 -7.54
CA ALA A 139 -8.77 -11.62 -7.36
C ALA A 139 -8.99 -12.07 -5.90
N THR A 140 -9.96 -12.96 -5.65
CA THR A 140 -10.39 -13.38 -4.31
C THR A 140 -10.20 -14.87 -4.03
N THR A 141 -9.62 -15.60 -4.96
CA THR A 141 -9.20 -17.00 -4.76
C THR A 141 -7.68 -17.14 -4.80
N ASP A 142 -7.16 -18.15 -4.14
CA ASP A 142 -5.72 -18.38 -4.05
C ASP A 142 -5.11 -18.57 -5.45
N GLY A 143 -4.02 -17.84 -5.73
CA GLY A 143 -3.34 -17.89 -7.01
C GLY A 143 -4.11 -17.30 -8.20
N CYS A 144 -5.22 -16.63 -7.96
CA CYS A 144 -6.03 -16.00 -9.00
C CYS A 144 -5.33 -14.80 -9.64
N LEU A 145 -5.49 -14.66 -10.96
CA LEU A 145 -5.03 -13.52 -11.75
C LEU A 145 -6.25 -12.84 -12.42
N ALA A 146 -6.62 -11.66 -11.96
CA ALA A 146 -7.65 -10.84 -12.58
C ALA A 146 -7.02 -9.60 -13.23
N HIS A 147 -7.30 -9.34 -14.51
CA HIS A 147 -6.79 -8.17 -15.22
C HIS A 147 -7.88 -7.50 -16.04
N ALA A 148 -8.18 -6.25 -15.72
CA ALA A 148 -9.17 -5.42 -16.41
C ALA A 148 -8.47 -4.21 -17.06
N ALA A 149 -8.64 -4.04 -18.37
CA ALA A 149 -7.98 -2.97 -19.12
C ALA A 149 -8.86 -2.45 -20.27
N GLY A 150 -8.59 -1.23 -20.75
CA GLY A 150 -9.23 -0.66 -21.92
C GLY A 150 -10.48 0.18 -21.66
N GLY A 151 -10.73 0.53 -20.40
CA GLY A 151 -11.83 1.42 -19.98
C GLY A 151 -13.16 0.71 -19.75
N GLY A 152 -13.65 0.80 -18.52
CA GLY A 152 -14.92 0.19 -18.10
C GLY A 152 -14.90 -1.34 -18.05
N ALA A 153 -13.73 -1.97 -18.06
CA ALA A 153 -13.59 -3.42 -17.99
C ALA A 153 -13.77 -3.93 -16.54
N ASN A 154 -14.36 -5.12 -16.41
CA ASN A 154 -14.54 -5.77 -15.12
C ASN A 154 -14.11 -7.23 -15.20
N GLN A 155 -13.18 -7.63 -14.34
CA GLN A 155 -12.63 -8.98 -14.26
C GLN A 155 -12.59 -9.47 -12.83
N SER A 156 -13.03 -10.70 -12.60
CA SER A 156 -13.00 -11.31 -11.27
C SER A 156 -12.75 -12.81 -11.32
N CYS A 157 -12.06 -13.35 -10.30
CA CYS A 157 -11.90 -14.77 -10.07
C CYS A 157 -11.65 -15.15 -8.58
#